data_3d48a69f159c05ca7951f67248d5c98c
#
_entry.id   3d48a69f159c05ca7951f67248d5c98c
#
_cell.length_a   1.000
_cell.length_b   1.000
_cell.length_c   1.000
_cell.angle_alpha   90.00
_cell.angle_beta   90.00
_cell.angle_gamma   90.00
#
_symmetry.space_group_name_H-M   'P 1'
#
loop_
_entity.id
_entity.type
_entity.pdbx_description
1 polymer ?
#
loop_
_entity_poly.entity_id
_entity_poly.type
_entity_poly.pdbx_seq_one_letter_code
_entity_poly.pdbx_strand_id
1 'polypeptide(L)'
;MSPMHRVIAVLVFAVVGLGGCAHEERSGAGVSPLGVADTKAVMHDLWSGHNFWIRNVVLDHTTNNRKALDFAEKAVLANAKQIAKVFTPFYGEAATEQLYNLLIKQYGAIKAYSEATVAGNKSRQDAALADYASNTDEIAAFFNGVNRYLPKDTVRGLFAAHEADHVELINELHEEDYGHEAETWQVMQQHVYVIADTLTTALEKQFPGKFPSVHIQ
;
A
#
# COMPACT_ATOMS: atom_id res chain seq x y z
N MET A 1 -48.13 -0.14 -45.78
CA MET A 1 -47.41 -1.37 -46.18
C MET A 1 -47.07 -2.15 -44.90
N SER A 2 -47.60 -3.39 -44.81
CA SER A 2 -47.79 -4.17 -43.58
C SER A 2 -46.52 -4.83 -43.04
N PRO A 3 -46.34 -4.98 -41.72
CA PRO A 3 -45.24 -5.74 -41.14
C PRO A 3 -45.63 -7.24 -41.00
N MET A 4 -44.75 -8.08 -41.45
CA MET A 4 -44.90 -9.54 -41.40
C MET A 4 -44.47 -10.04 -39.98
N HIS A 5 -45.43 -10.62 -39.26
CA HIS A 5 -45.19 -11.34 -38.00
C HIS A 5 -44.65 -12.74 -38.33
N ARG A 6 -43.47 -13.06 -37.76
CA ARG A 6 -43.02 -14.45 -37.69
C ARG A 6 -43.24 -15.00 -36.29
N VAL A 7 -44.14 -15.94 -36.20
CA VAL A 7 -44.40 -16.76 -35.02
C VAL A 7 -43.33 -17.85 -34.97
N ILE A 8 -42.60 -17.93 -33.88
CA ILE A 8 -41.70 -19.06 -33.58
C ILE A 8 -42.36 -19.87 -32.48
N ALA A 9 -42.70 -21.11 -32.81
CA ALA A 9 -43.24 -22.08 -31.88
C ALA A 9 -42.16 -22.59 -30.90
N VAL A 10 -42.48 -22.53 -29.61
CA VAL A 10 -41.66 -23.10 -28.54
C VAL A 10 -42.13 -24.53 -28.28
N LEU A 11 -41.26 -25.49 -28.54
CA LEU A 11 -41.46 -26.89 -28.16
C LEU A 11 -40.96 -27.07 -26.71
N VAL A 12 -41.89 -27.36 -25.81
CA VAL A 12 -41.61 -27.75 -24.42
C VAL A 12 -41.31 -29.24 -24.38
N PHE A 13 -40.08 -29.64 -24.06
CA PHE A 13 -39.76 -30.99 -23.65
C PHE A 13 -39.68 -31.05 -22.13
N ALA A 14 -40.63 -31.70 -21.51
CA ALA A 14 -40.58 -32.09 -20.12
C ALA A 14 -39.75 -33.37 -19.98
N VAL A 15 -38.59 -33.29 -19.30
CA VAL A 15 -37.86 -34.44 -18.82
C VAL A 15 -37.91 -34.45 -17.31
N VAL A 16 -38.68 -35.37 -16.76
CA VAL A 16 -38.68 -35.72 -15.34
C VAL A 16 -37.48 -36.64 -15.10
N GLY A 17 -36.49 -36.17 -14.39
CA GLY A 17 -35.35 -36.94 -13.92
C GLY A 17 -35.18 -36.73 -12.43
N LEU A 18 -35.67 -37.67 -11.62
CA LEU A 18 -35.36 -37.81 -10.20
C LEU A 18 -33.90 -38.24 -10.05
N GLY A 19 -33.06 -37.31 -9.67
CA GLY A 19 -31.69 -37.56 -9.25
C GLY A 19 -31.36 -36.63 -8.10
N GLY A 20 -31.43 -37.16 -6.87
CA GLY A 20 -30.98 -36.43 -5.68
C GLY A 20 -29.48 -36.21 -5.75
N CYS A 21 -29.05 -35.00 -6.05
CA CYS A 21 -27.71 -34.54 -5.79
C CYS A 21 -27.71 -33.89 -4.41
N ALA A 22 -27.06 -34.57 -3.45
CA ALA A 22 -26.68 -33.94 -2.20
C ALA A 22 -25.92 -32.64 -2.52
N HIS A 23 -26.48 -31.51 -2.11
CA HIS A 23 -25.77 -30.25 -2.07
C HIS A 23 -24.71 -30.41 -0.97
N GLU A 24 -23.50 -30.78 -1.40
CA GLU A 24 -22.31 -30.58 -0.59
C GLU A 24 -22.17 -29.05 -0.45
N GLU A 25 -22.56 -28.52 0.71
CA GLU A 25 -22.21 -27.16 1.10
C GLU A 25 -20.68 -27.06 0.99
N ARG A 26 -20.19 -26.44 -0.08
CA ARG A 26 -18.81 -25.98 -0.13
C ARG A 26 -18.67 -24.98 1.01
N SER A 27 -18.21 -25.49 2.13
CA SER A 27 -17.63 -24.68 3.21
C SER A 27 -16.77 -23.63 2.54
N GLY A 28 -17.06 -22.35 2.82
CA GLY A 28 -16.36 -21.24 2.20
C GLY A 28 -14.86 -21.51 2.22
N ALA A 29 -14.26 -21.53 1.03
CA ALA A 29 -12.82 -21.71 0.89
C ALA A 29 -12.18 -20.54 1.63
N GLY A 30 -11.78 -20.76 2.88
CA GLY A 30 -10.94 -19.84 3.62
C GLY A 30 -9.71 -19.61 2.77
N VAL A 31 -9.41 -18.33 2.50
CA VAL A 31 -8.19 -17.96 1.77
C VAL A 31 -7.03 -18.61 2.52
N SER A 32 -6.31 -19.52 1.87
CA SER A 32 -5.12 -20.14 2.47
C SER A 32 -4.14 -19.05 2.88
N PRO A 33 -3.50 -19.18 4.06
CA PRO A 33 -2.48 -18.21 4.46
C PRO A 33 -1.41 -18.08 3.37
N LEU A 34 -1.04 -16.86 3.04
CA LEU A 34 0.05 -16.61 2.09
C LEU A 34 1.37 -17.15 2.63
N GLY A 35 2.18 -17.76 1.77
CA GLY A 35 3.56 -18.11 2.10
C GLY A 35 4.41 -16.85 2.31
N VAL A 36 5.63 -17.03 2.83
CA VAL A 36 6.57 -15.91 3.04
C VAL A 36 6.86 -15.19 1.71
N ALA A 37 7.11 -15.95 0.63
CA ALA A 37 7.38 -15.40 -0.70
C ALA A 37 6.19 -14.60 -1.25
N ASP A 38 4.96 -15.13 -1.10
CA ASP A 38 3.75 -14.44 -1.53
C ASP A 38 3.50 -13.17 -0.71
N THR A 39 3.75 -13.22 0.60
CA THR A 39 3.62 -12.05 1.48
C THR A 39 4.64 -10.97 1.09
N LYS A 40 5.88 -11.34 0.77
CA LYS A 40 6.89 -10.41 0.26
C LYS A 40 6.45 -9.78 -1.06
N ALA A 41 5.95 -10.57 -2.01
CA ALA A 41 5.47 -10.08 -3.30
C ALA A 41 4.31 -9.07 -3.11
N VAL A 42 3.33 -9.40 -2.27
CA VAL A 42 2.24 -8.47 -1.94
C VAL A 42 2.76 -7.18 -1.30
N MET A 43 3.71 -7.28 -0.39
CA MET A 43 4.31 -6.11 0.25
C MET A 43 5.12 -5.26 -0.75
N HIS A 44 5.87 -5.88 -1.68
CA HIS A 44 6.57 -5.17 -2.75
C HIS A 44 5.59 -4.38 -3.62
N ASP A 45 4.48 -5.00 -4.05
CA ASP A 45 3.46 -4.34 -4.86
C ASP A 45 2.80 -3.17 -4.11
N LEU A 46 2.46 -3.36 -2.85
CA LEU A 46 1.81 -2.33 -2.04
C LEU A 46 2.73 -1.15 -1.77
N TRP A 47 4.00 -1.38 -1.45
CA TRP A 47 4.97 -0.31 -1.20
C TRP A 47 5.40 0.39 -2.50
N SER A 48 5.51 -0.33 -3.62
CA SER A 48 5.68 0.30 -4.95
C SER A 48 4.47 1.16 -5.32
N GLY A 49 3.26 0.68 -5.03
CA GLY A 49 2.02 1.44 -5.17
C GLY A 49 1.99 2.69 -4.30
N HIS A 50 2.56 2.65 -3.10
CA HIS A 50 2.73 3.81 -2.22
C HIS A 50 3.57 4.89 -2.91
N ASN A 51 4.78 4.56 -3.35
CA ASN A 51 5.64 5.48 -4.08
C ASN A 51 4.94 6.06 -5.31
N PHE A 52 4.28 5.20 -6.10
CA PHE A 52 3.58 5.62 -7.31
C PHE A 52 2.49 6.67 -7.02
N TRP A 53 1.63 6.44 -6.03
CA TRP A 53 0.55 7.37 -5.73
C TRP A 53 1.05 8.66 -5.08
N ILE A 54 2.08 8.62 -4.23
CA ILE A 54 2.72 9.81 -3.67
C ILE A 54 3.33 10.66 -4.80
N ARG A 55 4.07 10.04 -5.73
CA ARG A 55 4.63 10.75 -6.89
C ARG A 55 3.54 11.44 -7.73
N ASN A 56 2.39 10.79 -7.94
CA ASN A 56 1.27 11.41 -8.64
C ASN A 56 0.71 12.62 -7.88
N VAL A 57 0.57 12.53 -6.56
CA VAL A 57 0.16 13.69 -5.73
C VAL A 57 1.13 14.86 -5.91
N VAL A 58 2.43 14.61 -5.88
CA VAL A 58 3.45 15.67 -6.06
C VAL A 58 3.38 16.28 -7.46
N LEU A 59 3.28 15.47 -8.51
CA LEU A 59 3.10 15.93 -9.89
C LEU A 59 1.85 16.79 -10.06
N ASP A 60 0.74 16.37 -9.45
CA ASP A 60 -0.53 17.09 -9.55
C ASP A 60 -0.51 18.41 -8.75
N HIS A 61 0.25 18.48 -7.66
CA HIS A 61 0.55 19.74 -6.97
C HIS A 61 1.36 20.69 -7.87
N THR A 62 2.46 20.21 -8.45
CA THR A 62 3.36 21.01 -9.29
C THR A 62 2.65 21.52 -10.53
N THR A 63 1.81 20.71 -11.16
CA THR A 63 1.06 21.05 -12.38
C THR A 63 -0.29 21.74 -12.12
N ASN A 64 -0.66 21.91 -10.84
CA ASN A 64 -1.98 22.44 -10.41
C ASN A 64 -3.17 21.66 -11.01
N ASN A 65 -3.04 20.36 -11.19
CA ASN A 65 -4.08 19.47 -11.72
C ASN A 65 -5.01 18.97 -10.60
N ARG A 66 -5.88 19.82 -10.10
CA ARG A 66 -6.75 19.53 -8.94
C ARG A 66 -7.60 18.28 -9.09
N LYS A 67 -8.07 17.97 -10.31
CA LYS A 67 -8.95 16.81 -10.54
C LYS A 67 -8.17 15.50 -10.41
N ALA A 68 -6.95 15.43 -10.92
CA ALA A 68 -6.08 14.26 -10.77
C ALA A 68 -5.60 14.14 -9.32
N LEU A 69 -5.25 15.27 -8.67
CA LEU A 69 -4.86 15.34 -7.27
C LEU A 69 -5.91 14.70 -6.34
N ASP A 70 -7.19 15.07 -6.47
CA ASP A 70 -8.28 14.47 -5.66
C ASP A 70 -8.36 12.94 -5.80
N PHE A 71 -8.04 12.42 -6.98
CA PHE A 71 -8.01 10.98 -7.22
C PHE A 71 -6.76 10.34 -6.62
N ALA A 72 -5.58 10.94 -6.84
CA ALA A 72 -4.31 10.43 -6.32
C ALA A 72 -4.31 10.38 -4.79
N GLU A 73 -4.82 11.41 -4.11
CA GLU A 73 -4.95 11.44 -2.65
C GLU A 73 -5.83 10.29 -2.12
N LYS A 74 -6.98 10.04 -2.74
CA LYS A 74 -7.83 8.90 -2.37
C LYS A 74 -7.13 7.57 -2.57
N ALA A 75 -6.32 7.45 -3.62
CA ALA A 75 -5.55 6.25 -3.90
C ALA A 75 -4.42 6.03 -2.87
N VAL A 76 -3.74 7.10 -2.41
CA VAL A 76 -2.76 7.04 -1.30
C VAL A 76 -3.44 6.49 -0.04
N LEU A 77 -4.60 7.04 0.34
CA LEU A 77 -5.32 6.60 1.54
C LEU A 77 -5.76 5.13 1.45
N ALA A 78 -6.25 4.72 0.27
CA ALA A 78 -6.64 3.34 0.03
C ALA A 78 -5.44 2.38 0.08
N ASN A 79 -4.30 2.77 -0.50
CA ASN A 79 -3.06 2.01 -0.47
C ASN A 79 -2.51 1.88 0.96
N ALA A 80 -2.44 2.97 1.73
CA ALA A 80 -2.03 2.95 3.14
C ALA A 80 -2.88 1.97 3.97
N LYS A 81 -4.20 1.93 3.70
CA LYS A 81 -5.09 0.96 4.34
C LYS A 81 -4.78 -0.48 3.95
N GLN A 82 -4.42 -0.72 2.69
CA GLN A 82 -4.03 -2.06 2.22
C GLN A 82 -2.70 -2.49 2.86
N ILE A 83 -1.70 -1.60 2.94
CA ILE A 83 -0.43 -1.87 3.63
C ILE A 83 -0.71 -2.27 5.09
N ALA A 84 -1.48 -1.47 5.82
CA ALA A 84 -1.80 -1.77 7.22
C ALA A 84 -2.53 -3.11 7.38
N LYS A 85 -3.45 -3.46 6.47
CA LYS A 85 -4.22 -4.70 6.52
C LYS A 85 -3.39 -5.97 6.38
N VAL A 86 -2.21 -5.92 5.74
CA VAL A 86 -1.30 -7.08 5.69
C VAL A 86 -0.92 -7.55 7.09
N PHE A 87 -0.88 -6.64 8.06
CA PHE A 87 -0.49 -6.93 9.44
C PHE A 87 -1.63 -7.45 10.33
N THR A 88 -2.90 -7.33 9.88
CA THR A 88 -4.07 -7.75 10.68
C THR A 88 -4.00 -9.20 11.16
N PRO A 89 -3.63 -10.20 10.34
CA PRO A 89 -3.53 -11.59 10.78
C PRO A 89 -2.47 -11.83 11.88
N PHE A 90 -1.51 -10.91 12.00
CA PHE A 90 -0.37 -11.03 12.92
C PHE A 90 -0.59 -10.27 14.22
N TYR A 91 -1.07 -9.03 14.14
CA TYR A 91 -1.15 -8.11 15.28
C TYR A 91 -2.58 -7.72 15.68
N GLY A 92 -3.59 -8.10 14.88
CA GLY A 92 -5.01 -7.79 15.13
C GLY A 92 -5.43 -6.41 14.65
N GLU A 93 -6.74 -6.14 14.73
CA GLU A 93 -7.36 -4.93 14.18
C GLU A 93 -6.88 -3.62 14.85
N ALA A 94 -6.68 -3.64 16.17
CA ALA A 94 -6.26 -2.43 16.89
C ALA A 94 -4.87 -1.94 16.43
N ALA A 95 -3.91 -2.87 16.25
CA ALA A 95 -2.58 -2.53 15.74
C ALA A 95 -2.63 -2.13 14.26
N THR A 96 -3.51 -2.75 13.48
CA THR A 96 -3.76 -2.38 12.07
C THR A 96 -4.25 -0.93 11.96
N GLU A 97 -5.23 -0.55 12.76
CA GLU A 97 -5.76 0.82 12.77
C GLU A 97 -4.70 1.83 13.22
N GLN A 98 -3.91 1.48 14.24
CA GLN A 98 -2.79 2.33 14.67
C GLN A 98 -1.76 2.54 13.55
N LEU A 99 -1.36 1.47 12.86
CA LEU A 99 -0.43 1.56 11.72
C LEU A 99 -1.03 2.41 10.58
N TYR A 100 -2.30 2.19 10.24
CA TYR A 100 -2.99 3.00 9.24
C TYR A 100 -2.92 4.49 9.57
N ASN A 101 -3.22 4.87 10.81
CA ASN A 101 -3.17 6.26 11.26
C ASN A 101 -1.75 6.85 11.19
N LEU A 102 -0.72 6.05 11.48
CA LEU A 102 0.68 6.46 11.33
C LEU A 102 1.05 6.71 9.85
N LEU A 103 0.61 5.84 8.93
CA LEU A 103 0.83 6.02 7.49
C LEU A 103 0.08 7.23 6.93
N ILE A 104 -1.13 7.52 7.42
CA ILE A 104 -1.88 8.74 7.06
C ILE A 104 -1.15 9.99 7.56
N LYS A 105 -0.61 9.96 8.77
CA LYS A 105 0.17 11.06 9.34
C LYS A 105 1.44 11.31 8.52
N GLN A 106 2.13 10.23 8.10
CA GLN A 106 3.29 10.31 7.21
C GLN A 106 2.92 11.00 5.89
N TYR A 107 1.85 10.53 5.23
CA TYR A 107 1.35 11.16 4.01
C TYR A 107 1.02 12.65 4.21
N GLY A 108 0.41 13.00 5.33
CA GLY A 108 0.10 14.40 5.67
C GLY A 108 1.36 15.29 5.70
N ALA A 109 2.46 14.80 6.25
CA ALA A 109 3.73 15.52 6.29
C ALA A 109 4.35 15.67 4.88
N ILE A 110 4.34 14.60 4.07
CA ILE A 110 4.78 14.63 2.66
C ILE A 110 3.98 15.68 1.87
N LYS A 111 2.66 15.63 1.98
CA LYS A 111 1.76 16.57 1.32
C LYS A 111 2.05 18.00 1.73
N ALA A 112 2.18 18.27 3.03
CA ALA A 112 2.48 19.60 3.56
C ALA A 112 3.82 20.13 3.05
N TYR A 113 4.83 19.25 2.93
CA TYR A 113 6.13 19.62 2.36
C TYR A 113 6.00 19.99 0.88
N SER A 114 5.30 19.16 0.08
CA SER A 114 5.06 19.41 -1.34
C SER A 114 4.31 20.74 -1.59
N GLU A 115 3.23 20.99 -0.84
CA GLU A 115 2.48 22.25 -0.90
C GLU A 115 3.35 23.47 -0.53
N ALA A 116 4.19 23.32 0.51
CA ALA A 116 5.10 24.38 0.96
C ALA A 116 6.20 24.66 -0.06
N THR A 117 6.68 23.62 -0.77
CA THR A 117 7.68 23.73 -1.84
C THR A 117 7.10 24.51 -3.02
N VAL A 118 5.92 24.13 -3.51
CA VAL A 118 5.22 24.87 -4.59
C VAL A 118 4.95 26.31 -4.21
N ALA A 119 4.65 26.60 -2.94
CA ALA A 119 4.42 27.94 -2.44
C ALA A 119 5.71 28.74 -2.12
N GLY A 120 6.90 28.15 -2.26
CA GLY A 120 8.18 28.79 -1.88
C GLY A 120 8.26 29.14 -0.39
N ASN A 121 7.54 28.44 0.47
CA ASN A 121 7.43 28.75 1.90
C ASN A 121 8.38 27.91 2.77
N LYS A 122 9.59 28.39 2.96
CA LYS A 122 10.64 27.69 3.72
C LYS A 122 10.22 27.34 5.15
N SER A 123 9.53 28.22 5.85
CA SER A 123 9.10 27.95 7.23
C SER A 123 8.09 26.79 7.30
N ARG A 124 7.18 26.68 6.32
CA ARG A 124 6.26 25.54 6.24
C ARG A 124 6.97 24.27 5.80
N GLN A 125 7.99 24.35 4.94
CA GLN A 125 8.84 23.19 4.63
C GLN A 125 9.52 22.64 5.88
N ASP A 126 10.16 23.52 6.68
CA ASP A 126 10.86 23.12 7.91
C ASP A 126 9.90 22.49 8.93
N ALA A 127 8.69 23.05 9.06
CA ALA A 127 7.66 22.47 9.93
C ALA A 127 7.21 21.08 9.43
N ALA A 128 6.99 20.91 8.14
CA ALA A 128 6.61 19.63 7.55
C ALA A 128 7.71 18.55 7.72
N LEU A 129 8.98 18.92 7.59
CA LEU A 129 10.10 18.01 7.85
C LEU A 129 10.17 17.60 9.33
N ALA A 130 9.92 18.52 10.25
CA ALA A 130 9.88 18.21 11.68
C ALA A 130 8.71 17.23 12.01
N ASP A 131 7.54 17.43 11.40
CA ASP A 131 6.40 16.54 11.55
C ASP A 131 6.69 15.16 10.95
N TYR A 132 7.38 15.09 9.80
CA TYR A 132 7.77 13.84 9.16
C TYR A 132 8.74 13.05 10.04
N ALA A 133 9.81 13.68 10.53
CA ALA A 133 10.79 13.05 11.41
C ALA A 133 10.15 12.55 12.72
N SER A 134 9.23 13.32 13.31
CA SER A 134 8.44 12.89 14.46
C SER A 134 7.59 11.65 14.16
N ASN A 135 6.94 11.61 13.01
CA ASN A 135 6.14 10.47 12.59
C ASN A 135 7.02 9.23 12.32
N THR A 136 8.20 9.40 11.74
CA THR A 136 9.20 8.33 11.56
C THR A 136 9.59 7.69 12.90
N ASP A 137 9.78 8.48 13.94
CA ASP A 137 10.05 7.97 15.31
C ASP A 137 8.86 7.20 15.89
N GLU A 138 7.62 7.64 15.62
CA GLU A 138 6.39 6.96 16.03
C GLU A 138 6.20 5.62 15.31
N ILE A 139 6.45 5.55 13.99
CA ILE A 139 6.42 4.30 13.20
C ILE A 139 7.46 3.31 13.73
N ALA A 140 8.68 3.78 14.01
CA ALA A 140 9.74 2.94 14.55
C ALA A 140 9.38 2.41 15.95
N ALA A 141 8.78 3.24 16.80
CA ALA A 141 8.29 2.84 18.11
C ALA A 141 7.15 1.81 18.01
N PHE A 142 6.22 2.02 17.10
CA PHE A 142 5.13 1.09 16.84
C PHE A 142 5.66 -0.30 16.45
N PHE A 143 6.48 -0.41 15.41
CA PHE A 143 7.00 -1.69 14.96
C PHE A 143 7.87 -2.38 16.00
N ASN A 144 8.69 -1.65 16.73
CA ASN A 144 9.49 -2.20 17.84
C ASN A 144 8.60 -2.71 18.98
N GLY A 145 7.48 -2.04 19.23
CA GLY A 145 6.52 -2.45 20.26
C GLY A 145 5.75 -3.73 19.92
N VAL A 146 5.46 -3.98 18.65
CA VAL A 146 4.68 -5.16 18.22
C VAL A 146 5.56 -6.32 17.75
N ASN A 147 6.84 -6.08 17.39
CA ASN A 147 7.74 -7.11 16.88
C ASN A 147 9.16 -6.97 17.42
N ARG A 148 9.58 -7.96 18.24
CA ARG A 148 10.92 -7.98 18.84
C ARG A 148 12.07 -8.12 17.83
N TYR A 149 11.78 -8.51 16.60
CA TYR A 149 12.76 -8.62 15.52
C TYR A 149 12.88 -7.35 14.66
N LEU A 150 12.19 -6.28 15.07
CA LEU A 150 12.27 -4.94 14.48
C LEU A 150 12.86 -3.95 15.51
N PRO A 151 14.20 -3.90 15.68
CA PRO A 151 14.83 -2.92 16.56
C PRO A 151 14.45 -1.50 16.13
N LYS A 152 14.15 -0.63 17.11
CA LYS A 152 13.66 0.72 16.84
C LYS A 152 14.59 1.49 15.90
N ASP A 153 15.89 1.45 16.13
CA ASP A 153 16.87 2.20 15.33
C ASP A 153 16.97 1.69 13.89
N THR A 154 16.80 0.38 13.67
CA THR A 154 16.74 -0.21 12.33
C THR A 154 15.53 0.30 11.55
N VAL A 155 14.34 0.24 12.16
CA VAL A 155 13.11 0.72 11.52
C VAL A 155 13.18 2.23 11.29
N ARG A 156 13.65 2.98 12.29
CA ARG A 156 13.87 4.43 12.17
C ARG A 156 14.79 4.77 11.00
N GLY A 157 15.91 4.07 10.85
CA GLY A 157 16.84 4.30 9.75
C GLY A 157 16.21 4.06 8.38
N LEU A 158 15.41 2.96 8.22
CA LEU A 158 14.72 2.66 6.99
C LEU A 158 13.69 3.75 6.63
N PHE A 159 12.87 4.17 7.57
CA PHE A 159 11.84 5.17 7.30
C PHE A 159 12.42 6.58 7.15
N ALA A 160 13.51 6.92 7.85
CA ALA A 160 14.19 8.21 7.66
C ALA A 160 14.86 8.32 6.27
N ALA A 161 15.42 7.23 5.76
CA ALA A 161 15.95 7.24 4.40
C ALA A 161 14.81 7.34 3.37
N HIS A 162 13.69 6.64 3.58
CA HIS A 162 12.49 6.78 2.75
C HIS A 162 11.91 8.21 2.77
N GLU A 163 11.95 8.88 3.93
CA GLU A 163 11.62 10.30 4.06
C GLU A 163 12.52 11.18 3.17
N ALA A 164 13.83 10.95 3.24
CA ALA A 164 14.80 11.72 2.45
C ALA A 164 14.56 11.55 0.95
N ASP A 165 14.30 10.33 0.48
CA ASP A 165 13.97 10.04 -0.91
C ASP A 165 12.72 10.81 -1.38
N HIS A 166 11.67 10.90 -0.57
CA HIS A 166 10.47 11.67 -0.91
C HIS A 166 10.74 13.16 -0.98
N VAL A 167 11.54 13.70 -0.07
CA VAL A 167 11.93 15.12 -0.06
C VAL A 167 12.73 15.46 -1.31
N GLU A 168 13.67 14.61 -1.70
CA GLU A 168 14.48 14.76 -2.90
C GLU A 168 13.60 14.76 -4.16
N LEU A 169 12.76 13.75 -4.33
CA LEU A 169 11.79 13.65 -5.42
C LEU A 169 10.88 14.88 -5.55
N ILE A 170 10.39 15.42 -4.41
CA ILE A 170 9.55 16.63 -4.41
C ILE A 170 10.31 17.83 -4.94
N ASN A 171 11.56 18.01 -4.50
CA ASN A 171 12.39 19.12 -4.93
C ASN A 171 12.74 19.02 -6.43
N GLU A 172 13.15 17.84 -6.88
CA GLU A 172 13.50 17.57 -8.28
C GLU A 172 12.31 17.79 -9.23
N LEU A 173 11.12 17.31 -8.86
CA LEU A 173 9.90 17.56 -9.63
C LEU A 173 9.50 19.04 -9.65
N HIS A 174 9.74 19.77 -8.55
CA HIS A 174 9.46 21.21 -8.49
C HIS A 174 10.46 22.01 -9.35
N GLU A 175 11.71 21.58 -9.40
CA GLU A 175 12.78 22.19 -10.20
C GLU A 175 12.77 21.75 -11.67
N GLU A 176 11.84 20.86 -12.05
CA GLU A 176 11.75 20.22 -13.38
C GLU A 176 13.02 19.42 -13.75
N ASP A 177 13.77 18.94 -12.75
CA ASP A 177 14.94 18.11 -12.94
C ASP A 177 14.56 16.63 -13.09
N TYR A 178 13.92 16.33 -14.22
CA TYR A 178 13.43 14.97 -14.52
C TYR A 178 14.57 13.93 -14.68
N GLY A 179 15.80 14.39 -14.89
CA GLY A 179 16.99 13.49 -14.98
C GLY A 179 17.31 12.89 -13.63
N HIS A 180 17.51 13.72 -12.62
CA HIS A 180 17.74 13.26 -11.26
C HIS A 180 16.51 12.59 -10.67
N GLU A 181 15.30 13.11 -10.93
CA GLU A 181 14.06 12.46 -10.49
C GLU A 181 13.97 11.00 -10.94
N ALA A 182 14.38 10.67 -12.16
CA ALA A 182 14.39 9.29 -12.63
C ALA A 182 15.41 8.41 -11.89
N GLU A 183 16.53 8.97 -11.46
CA GLU A 183 17.53 8.28 -10.63
C GLU A 183 17.00 8.06 -9.21
N THR A 184 16.49 9.12 -8.57
CA THR A 184 15.84 9.05 -7.25
C THR A 184 14.69 8.05 -7.25
N TRP A 185 13.87 8.02 -8.30
CA TRP A 185 12.78 7.04 -8.43
C TRP A 185 13.29 5.59 -8.38
N GLN A 186 14.40 5.27 -9.05
CA GLN A 186 14.98 3.93 -9.01
C GLN A 186 15.47 3.57 -7.60
N VAL A 187 16.11 4.49 -6.90
CA VAL A 187 16.56 4.32 -5.51
C VAL A 187 15.35 4.06 -4.60
N MET A 188 14.32 4.88 -4.71
CA MET A 188 13.08 4.73 -3.94
C MET A 188 12.42 3.35 -4.13
N GLN A 189 12.37 2.84 -5.36
CA GLN A 189 11.79 1.51 -5.62
C GLN A 189 12.61 0.38 -4.96
N GLN A 190 13.93 0.46 -4.99
CA GLN A 190 14.78 -0.51 -4.29
C GLN A 190 14.60 -0.39 -2.77
N HIS A 191 14.50 0.83 -2.26
CA HIS A 191 14.37 1.09 -0.84
C HIS A 191 13.07 0.53 -0.26
N VAL A 192 11.93 0.72 -0.93
CA VAL A 192 10.68 0.16 -0.44
C VAL A 192 10.66 -1.37 -0.48
N TYR A 193 11.44 -2.01 -1.34
CA TYR A 193 11.63 -3.46 -1.30
C TYR A 193 12.41 -3.89 -0.06
N VAL A 194 13.45 -3.13 0.34
CA VAL A 194 14.18 -3.39 1.59
C VAL A 194 13.26 -3.23 2.81
N ILE A 195 12.40 -2.21 2.83
CA ILE A 195 11.38 -2.03 3.87
C ILE A 195 10.45 -3.25 3.91
N ALA A 196 9.85 -3.64 2.78
CA ALA A 196 8.93 -4.75 2.66
C ALA A 196 9.55 -6.08 3.10
N ASP A 197 10.78 -6.36 2.67
CA ASP A 197 11.52 -7.56 3.03
C ASP A 197 11.89 -7.61 4.51
N THR A 198 12.30 -6.48 5.08
CA THR A 198 12.62 -6.38 6.51
C THR A 198 11.40 -6.66 7.36
N LEU A 199 10.26 -6.03 7.04
CA LEU A 199 9.00 -6.22 7.75
C LEU A 199 8.49 -7.66 7.62
N THR A 200 8.49 -8.24 6.42
CA THR A 200 8.02 -9.62 6.18
C THR A 200 8.93 -10.64 6.88
N THR A 201 10.24 -10.46 6.83
CA THR A 201 11.19 -11.35 7.53
C THR A 201 10.99 -11.31 9.05
N ALA A 202 10.67 -10.15 9.60
CA ALA A 202 10.36 -10.01 11.02
C ALA A 202 9.02 -10.69 11.39
N LEU A 203 8.00 -10.65 10.51
CA LEU A 203 6.75 -11.38 10.67
C LEU A 203 7.01 -12.90 10.69
N GLU A 204 7.79 -13.41 9.74
CA GLU A 204 8.16 -14.83 9.67
C GLU A 204 8.84 -15.29 10.95
N LYS A 205 9.83 -14.54 11.43
CA LYS A 205 10.55 -14.86 12.67
C LYS A 205 9.66 -14.87 13.91
N GLN A 206 8.69 -13.95 13.99
CA GLN A 206 7.81 -13.85 15.16
C GLN A 206 6.64 -14.82 15.11
N PHE A 207 6.13 -15.14 13.92
CA PHE A 207 4.93 -15.93 13.70
C PHE A 207 5.16 -17.09 12.70
N PRO A 208 6.17 -17.96 12.90
CA PRO A 208 6.49 -19.00 11.92
C PRO A 208 5.30 -19.94 11.64
N GLY A 209 4.44 -20.17 12.62
CA GLY A 209 3.24 -21.02 12.47
C GLY A 209 2.09 -20.36 11.67
N LYS A 210 2.20 -19.08 11.30
CA LYS A 210 1.21 -18.40 10.46
C LYS A 210 1.54 -18.45 8.96
N PHE A 211 2.72 -18.92 8.61
CA PHE A 211 3.13 -19.15 7.23
C PHE A 211 3.06 -20.65 6.93
N PRO A 212 2.47 -21.06 5.79
CA PRO A 212 2.44 -22.47 5.39
C PRO A 212 3.86 -23.00 5.20
N SER A 213 4.11 -24.19 5.73
CA SER A 213 5.37 -24.91 5.48
C SER A 213 5.45 -25.28 4.01
N VAL A 214 6.51 -24.87 3.32
CA VAL A 214 6.77 -25.34 1.96
C VAL A 214 7.28 -26.77 2.07
N HIS A 215 6.41 -27.76 1.87
CA HIS A 215 6.84 -29.13 1.64
C HIS A 215 7.31 -29.23 0.18
N ILE A 216 8.62 -29.16 -0.04
CA ILE A 216 9.22 -29.52 -1.33
C ILE A 216 9.09 -31.04 -1.42
N GLN A 217 8.21 -31.53 -2.30
CA GLN A 217 8.11 -32.94 -2.69
C GLN A 217 9.14 -33.24 -3.77
#